data_08effbef2043554d7057e4e599029ef3
#
_entry.id   08effbef2043554d7057e4e599029ef3
#
_cell.length_a   1.000
_cell.length_b   1.000
_cell.length_c   1.000
_cell.angle_alpha   90.00
_cell.angle_beta   90.00
_cell.angle_gamma   90.00
#
_symmetry.space_group_name_H-M   'P 1'
#
loop_
_entity.id
_entity.type
_entity.pdbx_description
1 polymer ?
#
loop_
_entity_poly.entity_id
_entity_poly.type
_entity_poly.pdbx_seq_one_letter_code
_entity_poly.pdbx_strand_id
1 'polypeptide(L)'
;MIIPIEDLVLLPQMTYPFRTGHLSEEELTAIRHNDQEIVALPLKQHRGRHEVKAEDFHKVGVTLELLEVNTDEKGNRIQAKVLNRVAVSDIIIGEDIITGKTELIPEVIDLNENSQKEMMTYIQDISHQIGMNFKNSEGIVKAIDDIKDLNVLIGYICQFTPFTNEEKNTLMETASLKERGLTFIDYFLHYKESIQLQIEMTERFSERANKNYREAVLREQLKAIQEELDEEKPASAKKGKDYKTRIENAHMPEEIQTAALEELSKLES
;
A
#
# COMPACT_ATOMS: atom_id res chain seq x y z
N MET A 1 -8.33 -31.63 -5.97
CA MET A 1 -6.98 -31.07 -6.06
C MET A 1 -6.98 -29.66 -5.47
N ILE A 2 -5.96 -29.30 -4.69
CA ILE A 2 -5.84 -27.96 -4.07
C ILE A 2 -4.72 -27.18 -4.76
N ILE A 3 -5.06 -25.96 -5.20
CA ILE A 3 -4.10 -24.97 -5.72
C ILE A 3 -3.89 -23.93 -4.63
N PRO A 4 -2.66 -23.80 -4.08
CA PRO A 4 -2.34 -22.73 -3.14
C PRO A 4 -2.47 -21.36 -3.81
N ILE A 5 -3.14 -20.42 -3.14
CA ILE A 5 -3.23 -19.03 -3.56
C ILE A 5 -2.74 -18.11 -2.44
N GLU A 6 -2.16 -16.98 -2.83
CA GLU A 6 -1.63 -15.98 -1.92
C GLU A 6 -2.12 -14.61 -2.33
N ASP A 7 -2.41 -13.78 -1.33
CA ASP A 7 -2.76 -12.37 -1.52
C ASP A 7 -3.90 -12.11 -2.51
N LEU A 8 -4.86 -13.02 -2.58
CA LEU A 8 -5.92 -13.03 -3.56
C LEU A 8 -7.28 -13.27 -2.90
N VAL A 9 -8.30 -12.50 -3.30
CA VAL A 9 -9.71 -12.71 -2.90
C VAL A 9 -10.47 -13.28 -4.09
N LEU A 10 -10.95 -14.49 -3.93
CA LEU A 10 -11.81 -15.17 -4.91
C LEU A 10 -13.19 -15.37 -4.30
N LEU A 11 -14.20 -14.75 -4.88
CA LEU A 11 -15.59 -14.85 -4.42
C LEU A 11 -16.45 -15.53 -5.48
N PRO A 12 -17.53 -16.24 -5.07
CA PRO A 12 -18.46 -16.85 -6.01
C PRO A 12 -18.97 -15.87 -7.06
N GLN A 13 -19.18 -16.34 -8.29
CA GLN A 13 -19.56 -15.59 -9.50
C GLN A 13 -18.42 -14.84 -10.21
N MET A 14 -17.24 -14.70 -9.60
CA MET A 14 -16.10 -14.04 -10.26
C MET A 14 -15.52 -14.90 -11.37
N THR A 15 -15.05 -14.22 -12.43
CA THR A 15 -14.08 -14.79 -13.38
C THR A 15 -12.82 -13.95 -13.29
N TYR A 16 -11.69 -14.56 -12.90
CA TYR A 16 -10.49 -13.82 -12.62
C TYR A 16 -9.23 -14.53 -13.12
N PRO A 17 -8.29 -13.80 -13.76
CA PRO A 17 -6.97 -14.31 -14.08
C PRO A 17 -6.03 -14.15 -12.88
N PHE A 18 -5.42 -15.21 -12.42
CA PHE A 18 -4.42 -15.18 -11.36
C PHE A 18 -3.17 -16.00 -11.74
N ARG A 19 -2.12 -15.82 -10.97
CA ARG A 19 -0.90 -16.59 -11.12
C ARG A 19 -0.72 -17.52 -9.93
N THR A 20 -0.20 -18.71 -10.23
CA THR A 20 0.29 -19.65 -9.22
C THR A 20 1.71 -20.06 -9.58
N GLY A 21 2.42 -20.68 -8.63
CA GLY A 21 3.70 -21.30 -8.90
C GLY A 21 3.61 -22.36 -10.03
N HIS A 22 4.73 -22.95 -10.38
CA HIS A 22 4.72 -24.02 -11.38
C HIS A 22 3.90 -25.22 -10.88
N LEU A 23 2.90 -25.59 -11.65
CA LEU A 23 2.12 -26.81 -11.44
C LEU A 23 2.93 -28.01 -11.94
N SER A 24 2.82 -29.13 -11.24
CA SER A 24 3.42 -30.39 -11.69
C SER A 24 2.76 -30.90 -12.98
N GLU A 25 3.42 -31.82 -13.70
CA GLU A 25 2.83 -32.46 -14.86
C GLU A 25 1.56 -33.27 -14.49
N GLU A 26 1.49 -33.81 -13.27
CA GLU A 26 0.32 -34.51 -12.77
C GLU A 26 -0.84 -33.56 -12.51
N GLU A 27 -0.57 -32.38 -11.90
CA GLU A 27 -1.58 -31.34 -11.72
C GLU A 27 -2.11 -30.82 -13.06
N LEU A 28 -1.25 -30.54 -14.01
CA LEU A 28 -1.63 -30.10 -15.35
C LEU A 28 -2.47 -31.17 -16.08
N THR A 29 -2.15 -32.45 -15.87
CA THR A 29 -2.91 -33.55 -16.43
C THR A 29 -4.26 -33.71 -15.79
N ALA A 30 -4.36 -33.60 -14.45
CA ALA A 30 -5.62 -33.64 -13.72
C ALA A 30 -6.54 -32.46 -14.14
N ILE A 31 -5.96 -31.28 -14.36
CA ILE A 31 -6.69 -30.09 -14.87
C ILE A 31 -7.24 -30.37 -16.28
N ARG A 32 -6.44 -30.92 -17.19
CA ARG A 32 -6.85 -31.15 -18.59
C ARG A 32 -7.95 -32.21 -18.72
N HIS A 33 -7.95 -33.20 -17.86
CA HIS A 33 -8.95 -34.26 -17.89
C HIS A 33 -10.23 -33.91 -17.14
N ASN A 34 -10.24 -32.81 -16.35
CA ASN A 34 -11.36 -32.35 -15.53
C ASN A 34 -11.95 -33.44 -14.60
N ASP A 35 -11.07 -34.39 -14.21
CA ASP A 35 -11.45 -35.58 -13.43
C ASP A 35 -11.59 -35.30 -11.93
N GLN A 36 -11.16 -34.12 -11.47
CA GLN A 36 -11.14 -33.76 -10.05
C GLN A 36 -11.62 -32.32 -9.83
N GLU A 37 -12.36 -32.14 -8.74
CA GLU A 37 -12.70 -30.81 -8.25
C GLU A 37 -11.42 -30.01 -7.94
N ILE A 38 -11.32 -28.79 -8.45
CA ILE A 38 -10.18 -27.91 -8.26
C ILE A 38 -10.56 -26.85 -7.25
N VAL A 39 -9.76 -26.73 -6.21
CA VAL A 39 -9.98 -25.80 -5.10
C VAL A 39 -8.81 -24.82 -5.00
N ALA A 40 -9.08 -23.53 -5.05
CA ALA A 40 -8.13 -22.51 -4.64
C ALA A 40 -8.23 -22.34 -3.13
N LEU A 41 -7.10 -22.55 -2.43
CA LEU A 41 -7.06 -22.46 -0.98
C LEU A 41 -5.99 -21.46 -0.53
N PRO A 42 -6.36 -20.42 0.24
CA PRO A 42 -5.41 -19.39 0.68
C PRO A 42 -4.35 -19.94 1.63
N LEU A 43 -3.11 -19.48 1.46
CA LEU A 43 -2.04 -19.65 2.41
C LEU A 43 -2.03 -18.50 3.43
N LYS A 44 -1.75 -18.81 4.69
CA LYS A 44 -1.60 -17.84 5.78
C LYS A 44 -0.36 -16.97 5.63
N GLN A 45 0.70 -17.55 5.03
CA GLN A 45 1.99 -16.89 4.81
C GLN A 45 2.60 -17.37 3.51
N HIS A 46 3.39 -16.51 2.88
CA HIS A 46 4.16 -16.90 1.70
C HIS A 46 5.14 -18.02 2.02
N ARG A 47 5.06 -19.11 1.28
CA ARG A 47 5.97 -20.25 1.38
C ARG A 47 6.29 -20.82 0.01
N GLY A 48 7.53 -21.26 -0.16
CA GLY A 48 7.89 -22.05 -1.34
C GLY A 48 7.10 -23.37 -1.36
N ARG A 49 6.71 -23.84 -2.54
CA ARG A 49 5.85 -25.03 -2.72
C ARG A 49 6.31 -26.26 -1.90
N HIS A 50 7.61 -26.50 -1.82
CA HIS A 50 8.19 -27.66 -1.10
C HIS A 50 8.25 -27.45 0.43
N GLU A 51 7.93 -26.27 0.92
CA GLU A 51 7.94 -25.91 2.34
C GLU A 51 6.54 -25.83 2.94
N VAL A 52 5.50 -25.93 2.09
CA VAL A 52 4.10 -25.81 2.50
C VAL A 52 3.68 -27.02 3.31
N LYS A 53 3.04 -26.77 4.44
CA LYS A 53 2.42 -27.77 5.32
C LYS A 53 0.91 -27.57 5.39
N ALA A 54 0.17 -28.61 5.80
CA ALA A 54 -1.28 -28.53 5.94
C ALA A 54 -1.74 -27.41 6.90
N GLU A 55 -0.96 -27.11 7.93
CA GLU A 55 -1.23 -26.02 8.90
C GLU A 55 -1.06 -24.60 8.35
N ASP A 56 -0.37 -24.46 7.22
CA ASP A 56 -0.13 -23.18 6.57
C ASP A 56 -1.35 -22.71 5.75
N PHE A 57 -2.31 -23.57 5.52
CA PHE A 57 -3.53 -23.22 4.80
C PHE A 57 -4.61 -22.64 5.72
N HIS A 58 -5.43 -21.76 5.15
CA HIS A 58 -6.75 -21.43 5.70
C HIS A 58 -7.71 -22.60 5.53
N LYS A 59 -8.84 -22.56 6.24
CA LYS A 59 -9.82 -23.67 6.21
C LYS A 59 -10.89 -23.50 5.15
N VAL A 60 -11.02 -22.31 4.60
CA VAL A 60 -12.04 -21.97 3.61
C VAL A 60 -11.35 -21.59 2.31
N GLY A 61 -11.79 -22.20 1.23
CA GLY A 61 -11.38 -21.92 -0.13
C GLY A 61 -12.57 -21.84 -1.07
N VAL A 62 -12.28 -21.85 -2.34
CA VAL A 62 -13.30 -21.82 -3.40
C VAL A 62 -13.03 -22.89 -4.47
N THR A 63 -14.09 -23.46 -5.00
CA THR A 63 -13.98 -24.35 -6.17
C THR A 63 -13.90 -23.54 -7.45
N LEU A 64 -13.11 -24.02 -8.38
CA LEU A 64 -12.80 -23.35 -9.64
C LEU A 64 -13.22 -24.19 -10.84
N GLU A 65 -13.79 -23.53 -11.84
CA GLU A 65 -13.85 -24.00 -13.22
C GLU A 65 -12.74 -23.30 -14.00
N LEU A 66 -11.73 -24.07 -14.42
CA LEU A 66 -10.60 -23.50 -15.16
C LEU A 66 -10.97 -23.29 -16.61
N LEU A 67 -10.87 -22.05 -17.08
CA LEU A 67 -11.16 -21.65 -18.45
C LEU A 67 -9.92 -21.71 -19.35
N GLU A 68 -8.78 -21.28 -18.81
CA GLU A 68 -7.50 -21.22 -19.53
C GLU A 68 -6.34 -21.40 -18.56
N VAL A 69 -5.32 -22.14 -18.97
CA VAL A 69 -4.07 -22.31 -18.23
C VAL A 69 -2.90 -22.14 -19.19
N ASN A 70 -2.11 -21.11 -18.94
CA ASN A 70 -0.90 -20.80 -19.72
C ASN A 70 0.32 -20.85 -18.81
N THR A 71 1.35 -21.58 -19.21
CA THR A 71 2.62 -21.70 -18.48
C THR A 71 3.67 -20.78 -19.11
N ASP A 72 4.34 -19.98 -18.30
CA ASP A 72 5.47 -19.15 -18.70
C ASP A 72 6.65 -19.32 -17.71
N GLU A 73 7.75 -18.59 -17.92
CA GLU A 73 8.94 -18.66 -17.06
C GLU A 73 8.67 -18.25 -15.59
N LYS A 74 7.56 -17.54 -15.34
CA LYS A 74 7.15 -17.03 -14.00
C LYS A 74 6.10 -17.91 -13.33
N GLY A 75 5.77 -19.06 -13.87
CA GLY A 75 4.75 -19.98 -13.35
C GLY A 75 3.54 -20.11 -14.28
N ASN A 76 2.39 -20.43 -13.69
CA ASN A 76 1.16 -20.64 -14.44
C ASN A 76 0.23 -19.44 -14.30
N ARG A 77 -0.27 -18.95 -15.44
CA ARG A 77 -1.36 -17.99 -15.49
C ARG A 77 -2.66 -18.75 -15.73
N ILE A 78 -3.55 -18.69 -14.77
CA ILE A 78 -4.82 -19.38 -14.77
C ILE A 78 -5.92 -18.35 -14.93
N GLN A 79 -6.85 -18.58 -15.86
CA GLN A 79 -8.12 -17.90 -15.91
C GLN A 79 -9.19 -18.87 -15.43
N ALA A 80 -9.87 -18.54 -14.34
CA ALA A 80 -10.85 -19.41 -13.72
C ALA A 80 -12.14 -18.67 -13.38
N LYS A 81 -13.24 -19.39 -13.43
CA LYS A 81 -14.52 -18.99 -12.88
C LYS A 81 -14.65 -19.59 -11.47
N VAL A 82 -14.95 -18.76 -10.51
CA VAL A 82 -15.19 -19.18 -9.13
C VAL A 82 -16.63 -19.69 -9.00
N LEU A 83 -16.78 -20.93 -8.55
CA LEU A 83 -18.09 -21.57 -8.45
C LEU A 83 -18.65 -21.44 -7.05
N ASN A 84 -18.08 -22.16 -6.08
CA ASN A 84 -18.65 -22.27 -4.74
C ASN A 84 -17.56 -22.04 -3.68
N ARG A 85 -17.98 -21.64 -2.50
CA ARG A 85 -17.17 -21.63 -1.29
C ARG A 85 -17.19 -23.02 -0.66
N VAL A 86 -16.04 -23.48 -0.18
CA VAL A 86 -15.88 -24.80 0.45
C VAL A 86 -15.05 -24.70 1.71
N ALA A 87 -15.42 -25.47 2.72
CA ALA A 87 -14.55 -25.79 3.84
C ALA A 87 -13.61 -26.92 3.39
N VAL A 88 -12.35 -26.85 3.78
CA VAL A 88 -11.34 -27.85 3.44
C VAL A 88 -10.78 -28.45 4.71
N SER A 89 -10.74 -29.78 4.75
CA SER A 89 -10.17 -30.57 5.85
C SER A 89 -9.27 -31.67 5.33
N ASP A 90 -8.57 -32.36 6.23
CA ASP A 90 -7.73 -33.52 5.92
C ASP A 90 -6.77 -33.26 4.73
N ILE A 91 -6.07 -32.10 4.79
CA ILE A 91 -5.14 -31.71 3.71
C ILE A 91 -3.93 -32.63 3.73
N ILE A 92 -3.65 -33.25 2.61
CA ILE A 92 -2.50 -34.15 2.37
C ILE A 92 -1.61 -33.49 1.34
N ILE A 93 -0.36 -33.24 1.76
CA ILE A 93 0.68 -32.72 0.87
C ILE A 93 1.39 -33.90 0.23
N GLY A 94 1.09 -34.18 -1.02
CA GLY A 94 1.83 -35.15 -1.85
C GLY A 94 3.06 -34.52 -2.50
N GLU A 95 3.88 -35.33 -3.12
CA GLU A 95 5.07 -34.85 -3.88
C GLU A 95 4.64 -33.95 -5.05
N ASP A 96 3.60 -34.35 -5.76
CA ASP A 96 3.14 -33.72 -7.00
C ASP A 96 1.77 -33.02 -6.86
N ILE A 97 0.88 -33.51 -6.01
CA ILE A 97 -0.48 -33.02 -5.87
C ILE A 97 -0.83 -32.80 -4.40
N ILE A 98 -1.47 -31.67 -4.11
CA ILE A 98 -2.09 -31.37 -2.81
C ILE A 98 -3.56 -31.76 -2.90
N THR A 99 -4.03 -32.54 -1.93
CA THR A 99 -5.42 -32.99 -1.86
C THR A 99 -6.04 -32.69 -0.49
N GLY A 100 -7.36 -32.76 -0.41
CA GLY A 100 -8.11 -32.56 0.84
C GLY A 100 -9.56 -32.94 0.66
N LYS A 101 -10.31 -33.00 1.76
CA LYS A 101 -11.77 -33.14 1.74
C LYS A 101 -12.42 -31.79 1.68
N THR A 102 -13.45 -31.67 0.86
CA THR A 102 -14.25 -30.45 0.67
C THR A 102 -15.66 -30.65 1.18
N GLU A 103 -16.18 -29.60 1.82
CA GLU A 103 -17.59 -29.51 2.22
C GLU A 103 -18.12 -28.16 1.75
N LEU A 104 -19.27 -28.19 1.06
CA LEU A 104 -19.88 -26.99 0.50
C LEU A 104 -20.33 -26.02 1.62
N ILE A 105 -19.92 -24.78 1.51
CA ILE A 105 -20.45 -23.67 2.32
C ILE A 105 -21.41 -22.86 1.44
N PRO A 106 -22.71 -22.98 1.65
CA PRO A 106 -23.68 -22.27 0.81
C PRO A 106 -23.57 -20.76 1.01
N GLU A 107 -23.72 -20.02 -0.07
CA GLU A 107 -23.82 -18.57 -0.06
C GLU A 107 -25.13 -18.14 0.59
N VAL A 108 -25.10 -17.25 1.57
CA VAL A 108 -26.29 -16.71 2.23
C VAL A 108 -26.63 -15.35 1.62
N ILE A 109 -27.67 -15.33 0.78
CA ILE A 109 -28.16 -14.10 0.13
C ILE A 109 -29.22 -13.48 1.04
N ASP A 110 -28.77 -12.70 2.00
CA ASP A 110 -29.55 -12.04 3.05
C ASP A 110 -29.75 -10.52 2.79
N LEU A 111 -29.54 -10.08 1.57
CA LEU A 111 -29.82 -8.75 1.07
C LEU A 111 -30.89 -8.81 -0.04
N ASN A 112 -31.85 -7.91 0.03
CA ASN A 112 -32.76 -7.68 -1.11
C ASN A 112 -32.02 -6.87 -2.22
N GLU A 113 -32.60 -6.90 -3.44
CA GLU A 113 -31.99 -6.25 -4.60
C GLU A 113 -31.76 -4.74 -4.42
N ASN A 114 -32.65 -4.04 -3.72
CA ASN A 114 -32.48 -2.59 -3.49
C ASN A 114 -31.31 -2.31 -2.58
N SER A 115 -31.21 -3.05 -1.46
CA SER A 115 -30.09 -2.91 -0.52
C SER A 115 -28.74 -3.31 -1.16
N GLN A 116 -28.74 -4.31 -2.06
CA GLN A 116 -27.53 -4.63 -2.84
C GLN A 116 -27.12 -3.47 -3.74
N LYS A 117 -28.08 -2.86 -4.46
CA LYS A 117 -27.81 -1.71 -5.33
C LYS A 117 -27.30 -0.51 -4.55
N GLU A 118 -27.92 -0.19 -3.41
CA GLU A 118 -27.50 0.90 -2.53
C GLU A 118 -26.05 0.67 -2.03
N MET A 119 -25.75 -0.54 -1.59
CA MET A 119 -24.41 -0.92 -1.13
C MET A 119 -23.37 -0.81 -2.25
N MET A 120 -23.71 -1.29 -3.45
CA MET A 120 -22.85 -1.18 -4.62
C MET A 120 -22.58 0.28 -4.99
N THR A 121 -23.62 1.11 -5.05
CA THR A 121 -23.48 2.54 -5.32
C THR A 121 -22.57 3.21 -4.31
N TYR A 122 -22.72 2.89 -3.02
CA TYR A 122 -21.87 3.44 -1.97
C TYR A 122 -20.40 3.02 -2.14
N ILE A 123 -20.13 1.77 -2.49
CA ILE A 123 -18.79 1.27 -2.78
C ILE A 123 -18.18 1.97 -4.00
N GLN A 124 -18.98 2.16 -5.05
CA GLN A 124 -18.57 2.87 -6.27
C GLN A 124 -18.22 4.34 -5.95
N ASP A 125 -19.01 5.02 -5.14
CA ASP A 125 -18.74 6.40 -4.70
C ASP A 125 -17.44 6.52 -3.91
N ILE A 126 -17.17 5.57 -3.02
CA ILE A 126 -15.86 5.52 -2.30
C ILE A 126 -14.72 5.29 -3.30
N SER A 127 -14.91 4.40 -4.28
CA SER A 127 -13.91 4.12 -5.32
C SER A 127 -13.58 5.34 -6.15
N HIS A 128 -14.58 6.14 -6.53
CA HIS A 128 -14.38 7.43 -7.19
C HIS A 128 -13.56 8.39 -6.35
N GLN A 129 -13.89 8.53 -5.06
CA GLN A 129 -13.17 9.42 -4.15
C GLN A 129 -11.70 9.00 -3.96
N ILE A 130 -11.43 7.69 -3.90
CA ILE A 130 -10.07 7.15 -3.85
C ILE A 130 -9.37 7.40 -5.20
N GLY A 131 -10.05 7.10 -6.31
CA GLY A 131 -9.52 7.24 -7.66
C GLY A 131 -9.02 8.64 -7.99
N MET A 132 -9.67 9.68 -7.47
CA MET A 132 -9.25 11.08 -7.65
C MET A 132 -7.83 11.37 -7.15
N ASN A 133 -7.29 10.56 -6.24
CA ASN A 133 -5.95 10.72 -5.69
C ASN A 133 -4.87 10.02 -6.51
N PHE A 134 -5.23 9.22 -7.52
CA PHE A 134 -4.29 8.43 -8.30
C PHE A 134 -4.32 8.83 -9.78
N LYS A 135 -3.14 8.99 -10.36
CA LYS A 135 -3.01 9.20 -11.82
C LYS A 135 -3.36 7.91 -12.56
N ASN A 136 -4.07 8.03 -13.67
CA ASN A 136 -4.48 6.91 -14.54
C ASN A 136 -5.45 5.90 -13.88
N SER A 137 -6.21 6.31 -12.86
CA SER A 137 -7.24 5.49 -12.22
C SER A 137 -8.53 5.36 -13.03
N GLU A 138 -8.73 6.19 -14.05
CA GLU A 138 -9.98 6.30 -14.83
C GLU A 138 -10.45 4.97 -15.41
N GLY A 139 -9.51 4.14 -15.91
CA GLY A 139 -9.84 2.82 -16.46
C GLY A 139 -10.36 1.85 -15.41
N ILE A 140 -9.77 1.88 -14.20
CA ILE A 140 -10.18 1.02 -13.08
C ILE A 140 -11.53 1.47 -12.55
N VAL A 141 -11.72 2.78 -12.34
CA VAL A 141 -12.99 3.35 -11.84
C VAL A 141 -14.12 3.05 -12.83
N LYS A 142 -13.90 3.21 -14.13
CA LYS A 142 -14.89 2.85 -15.14
C LYS A 142 -15.24 1.36 -15.10
N ALA A 143 -14.26 0.48 -14.94
CA ALA A 143 -14.53 -0.96 -14.82
C ALA A 143 -15.36 -1.28 -13.57
N ILE A 144 -15.13 -0.57 -12.45
CA ILE A 144 -15.91 -0.66 -11.21
C ILE A 144 -17.38 -0.28 -11.46
N ASP A 145 -17.64 0.80 -12.21
CA ASP A 145 -19.00 1.26 -12.51
C ASP A 145 -19.79 0.28 -13.39
N ASP A 146 -19.10 -0.46 -14.25
CA ASP A 146 -19.71 -1.44 -15.15
C ASP A 146 -20.08 -2.75 -14.44
N ILE A 147 -19.55 -3.04 -13.24
CA ILE A 147 -19.86 -4.24 -12.47
C ILE A 147 -21.27 -4.16 -11.87
N LYS A 148 -22.03 -5.25 -12.02
CA LYS A 148 -23.44 -5.33 -11.56
C LYS A 148 -23.70 -6.37 -10.48
N ASP A 149 -22.69 -7.10 -10.05
CA ASP A 149 -22.76 -8.08 -8.98
C ASP A 149 -21.88 -7.65 -7.80
N LEU A 150 -22.41 -7.76 -6.57
CA LEU A 150 -21.72 -7.27 -5.37
C LEU A 150 -20.47 -8.10 -5.05
N ASN A 151 -20.50 -9.43 -5.24
CA ASN A 151 -19.33 -10.28 -5.02
C ASN A 151 -18.23 -9.96 -6.02
N VAL A 152 -18.61 -9.79 -7.29
CA VAL A 152 -17.68 -9.42 -8.35
C VAL A 152 -17.05 -8.05 -8.06
N LEU A 153 -17.87 -7.08 -7.60
CA LEU A 153 -17.40 -5.75 -7.24
C LEU A 153 -16.38 -5.79 -6.09
N ILE A 154 -16.71 -6.45 -4.99
CA ILE A 154 -15.81 -6.61 -3.83
C ILE A 154 -14.51 -7.29 -4.25
N GLY A 155 -14.62 -8.43 -4.93
CA GLY A 155 -13.45 -9.18 -5.36
C GLY A 155 -12.57 -8.42 -6.34
N TYR A 156 -13.16 -7.65 -7.26
CA TYR A 156 -12.42 -6.81 -8.20
C TYR A 156 -11.62 -5.71 -7.47
N ILE A 157 -12.26 -4.98 -6.55
CA ILE A 157 -11.59 -3.90 -5.79
C ILE A 157 -10.48 -4.46 -4.89
N CYS A 158 -10.66 -5.63 -4.28
CA CYS A 158 -9.65 -6.29 -3.46
C CYS A 158 -8.32 -6.56 -4.19
N GLN A 159 -8.32 -6.60 -5.54
CA GLN A 159 -7.08 -6.78 -6.32
C GLN A 159 -6.19 -5.52 -6.34
N PHE A 160 -6.77 -4.35 -6.08
CA PHE A 160 -6.10 -3.06 -6.13
C PHE A 160 -5.92 -2.42 -4.75
N THR A 161 -6.41 -3.08 -3.70
CA THR A 161 -6.33 -2.58 -2.32
C THR A 161 -5.29 -3.35 -1.52
N PRO A 162 -4.49 -2.69 -0.67
CA PRO A 162 -3.44 -3.33 0.12
C PRO A 162 -4.01 -3.96 1.40
N PHE A 163 -5.15 -4.65 1.29
CA PHE A 163 -5.70 -5.40 2.41
C PHE A 163 -4.75 -6.51 2.85
N THR A 164 -4.67 -6.75 4.14
CA THR A 164 -3.90 -7.84 4.72
C THR A 164 -4.46 -9.20 4.30
N ASN A 165 -3.63 -10.26 4.38
CA ASN A 165 -4.10 -11.62 4.10
C ASN A 165 -5.25 -12.04 5.01
N GLU A 166 -5.27 -11.59 6.28
CA GLU A 166 -6.35 -11.88 7.22
C GLU A 166 -7.66 -11.18 6.82
N GLU A 167 -7.61 -9.90 6.42
CA GLU A 167 -8.78 -9.18 5.92
C GLU A 167 -9.34 -9.83 4.65
N LYS A 168 -8.47 -10.18 3.70
CA LYS A 168 -8.85 -10.89 2.48
C LYS A 168 -9.48 -12.24 2.77
N ASN A 169 -8.88 -13.01 3.68
CA ASN A 169 -9.43 -14.29 4.08
C ASN A 169 -10.78 -14.16 4.78
N THR A 170 -10.94 -13.16 5.67
CA THR A 170 -12.22 -12.88 6.33
C THR A 170 -13.34 -12.65 5.32
N LEU A 171 -13.07 -11.89 4.24
CA LEU A 171 -14.05 -11.70 3.16
C LEU A 171 -14.38 -13.01 2.42
N MET A 172 -13.39 -13.90 2.23
CA MET A 172 -13.62 -15.20 1.61
C MET A 172 -14.37 -16.15 2.53
N GLU A 173 -14.12 -16.14 3.83
CA GLU A 173 -14.78 -17.01 4.82
C GLU A 173 -16.23 -16.60 5.09
N THR A 174 -16.57 -15.32 4.98
CA THR A 174 -17.90 -14.80 5.29
C THR A 174 -18.92 -15.27 4.27
N ALA A 175 -19.85 -16.14 4.67
CA ALA A 175 -20.89 -16.71 3.80
C ALA A 175 -22.06 -15.74 3.54
N SER A 176 -22.39 -14.89 4.50
CA SER A 176 -23.44 -13.86 4.38
C SER A 176 -23.02 -12.75 3.43
N LEU A 177 -23.82 -12.49 2.40
CA LEU A 177 -23.57 -11.41 1.45
C LEU A 177 -23.61 -10.04 2.14
N LYS A 178 -24.54 -9.87 3.08
CA LYS A 178 -24.69 -8.64 3.86
C LYS A 178 -23.47 -8.38 4.75
N GLU A 179 -23.08 -9.36 5.53
CA GLU A 179 -21.93 -9.22 6.44
C GLU A 179 -20.64 -8.97 5.66
N ARG A 180 -20.43 -9.69 4.57
CA ARG A 180 -19.26 -9.49 3.69
C ARG A 180 -19.23 -8.09 3.12
N GLY A 181 -20.38 -7.59 2.61
CA GLY A 181 -20.45 -6.23 2.09
C GLY A 181 -20.17 -5.17 3.13
N LEU A 182 -20.70 -5.32 4.36
CA LEU A 182 -20.45 -4.39 5.46
C LEU A 182 -18.99 -4.44 5.92
N THR A 183 -18.42 -5.64 6.06
CA THR A 183 -17.00 -5.81 6.42
C THR A 183 -16.08 -5.21 5.36
N PHE A 184 -16.41 -5.42 4.08
CA PHE A 184 -15.64 -4.81 2.99
C PHE A 184 -15.70 -3.28 3.03
N ILE A 185 -16.90 -2.70 3.25
CA ILE A 185 -17.06 -1.24 3.37
C ILE A 185 -16.22 -0.69 4.51
N ASP A 186 -16.20 -1.36 5.68
CA ASP A 186 -15.38 -0.96 6.81
C ASP A 186 -13.89 -0.93 6.47
N TYR A 187 -13.35 -2.01 5.90
CA TYR A 187 -11.97 -2.06 5.44
C TYR A 187 -11.67 -1.00 4.37
N PHE A 188 -12.61 -0.76 3.47
CA PHE A 188 -12.42 0.18 2.37
C PHE A 188 -12.45 1.63 2.82
N LEU A 189 -13.25 1.96 3.84
CA LEU A 189 -13.26 3.27 4.49
C LEU A 189 -11.94 3.51 5.23
N HIS A 190 -11.44 2.55 6.00
CA HIS A 190 -10.13 2.65 6.66
C HIS A 190 -9.00 2.86 5.64
N TYR A 191 -9.05 2.15 4.50
CA TYR A 191 -8.09 2.37 3.42
C TYR A 191 -8.16 3.79 2.86
N LYS A 192 -9.37 4.31 2.59
CA LYS A 192 -9.57 5.69 2.15
C LYS A 192 -8.99 6.70 3.14
N GLU A 193 -9.27 6.52 4.44
CA GLU A 193 -8.73 7.38 5.50
C GLU A 193 -7.20 7.34 5.54
N SER A 194 -6.61 6.16 5.38
CA SER A 194 -5.14 6.01 5.34
C SER A 194 -4.51 6.78 4.17
N ILE A 195 -5.15 6.77 3.00
CA ILE A 195 -4.71 7.55 1.83
C ILE A 195 -4.76 9.06 2.14
N GLN A 196 -5.86 9.54 2.73
CA GLN A 196 -6.02 10.95 3.08
C GLN A 196 -4.93 11.41 4.05
N LEU A 197 -4.67 10.64 5.09
CA LEU A 197 -3.58 10.91 6.05
C LEU A 197 -2.21 10.93 5.36
N GLN A 198 -1.97 10.00 4.44
CA GLN A 198 -0.71 9.92 3.71
C GLN A 198 -0.48 11.14 2.81
N ILE A 199 -1.53 11.64 2.16
CA ILE A 199 -1.51 12.86 1.36
C ILE A 199 -1.21 14.07 2.24
N GLU A 200 -1.95 14.27 3.34
CA GLU A 200 -1.73 15.37 4.28
C GLU A 200 -0.31 15.37 4.85
N MET A 201 0.22 14.19 5.21
CA MET A 201 1.59 14.07 5.69
C MET A 201 2.60 14.49 4.61
N THR A 202 2.40 14.03 3.39
CA THR A 202 3.29 14.34 2.25
C THR A 202 3.28 15.85 1.97
N GLU A 203 2.12 16.49 1.98
CA GLU A 203 1.98 17.94 1.81
C GLU A 203 2.72 18.71 2.91
N ARG A 204 2.50 18.36 4.18
CA ARG A 204 3.19 18.99 5.32
C ARG A 204 4.71 18.83 5.27
N PHE A 205 5.20 17.64 4.84
CA PHE A 205 6.64 17.43 4.65
C PHE A 205 7.19 18.28 3.50
N SER A 206 6.47 18.36 2.39
CA SER A 206 6.84 19.18 1.24
C SER A 206 6.90 20.67 1.61
N GLU A 207 5.90 21.19 2.33
CA GLU A 207 5.89 22.57 2.82
C GLU A 207 7.08 22.87 3.74
N ARG A 208 7.37 21.98 4.70
CA ARG A 208 8.54 22.13 5.59
C ARG A 208 9.86 22.12 4.83
N ALA A 209 10.01 21.18 3.89
CA ALA A 209 11.21 21.09 3.06
C ALA A 209 11.39 22.38 2.22
N ASN A 210 10.32 22.89 1.60
CA ASN A 210 10.34 24.13 0.83
C ASN A 210 10.69 25.33 1.71
N LYS A 211 10.14 25.41 2.93
CA LYS A 211 10.47 26.48 3.89
C LYS A 211 11.94 26.43 4.29
N ASN A 212 12.45 25.26 4.65
CA ASN A 212 13.86 25.08 5.02
C ASN A 212 14.82 25.42 3.87
N TYR A 213 14.46 25.01 2.64
CA TYR A 213 15.23 25.37 1.45
C TYR A 213 15.25 26.89 1.23
N ARG A 214 14.12 27.54 1.33
CA ARG A 214 14.00 28.99 1.21
C ARG A 214 14.83 29.73 2.26
N GLU A 215 14.78 29.30 3.52
CA GLU A 215 15.61 29.84 4.60
C GLU A 215 17.10 29.65 4.37
N ALA A 216 17.50 28.50 3.84
CA ALA A 216 18.92 28.24 3.51
C ALA A 216 19.41 29.17 2.39
N VAL A 217 18.63 29.32 1.31
CA VAL A 217 18.95 30.23 0.21
C VAL A 217 19.03 31.69 0.68
N LEU A 218 18.08 32.13 1.52
CA LEU A 218 18.11 33.50 2.09
C LEU A 218 19.31 33.72 2.98
N ARG A 219 19.73 32.74 3.79
CA ARG A 219 20.95 32.84 4.61
C ARG A 219 22.21 32.93 3.76
N GLU A 220 22.27 32.19 2.67
CA GLU A 220 23.39 32.23 1.74
C GLU A 220 23.48 33.60 1.03
N GLN A 221 22.31 34.14 0.57
CA GLN A 221 22.25 35.48 0.01
C GLN A 221 22.65 36.56 1.01
N LEU A 222 22.16 36.48 2.26
CA LEU A 222 22.57 37.41 3.32
C LEU A 222 24.09 37.37 3.56
N LYS A 223 24.66 36.18 3.58
CA LYS A 223 26.12 36.02 3.75
C LYS A 223 26.90 36.65 2.60
N ALA A 224 26.47 36.41 1.36
CA ALA A 224 27.09 37.03 0.17
C ALA A 224 27.02 38.56 0.20
N ILE A 225 25.85 39.12 0.54
CA ILE A 225 25.68 40.57 0.69
C ILE A 225 26.55 41.12 1.82
N GLN A 226 26.66 40.44 2.95
CA GLN A 226 27.54 40.85 4.04
C GLN A 226 29.03 40.82 3.65
N GLU A 227 29.45 39.82 2.89
CA GLU A 227 30.81 39.72 2.35
C GLU A 227 31.09 40.89 1.39
N GLU A 228 30.16 41.21 0.45
CA GLU A 228 30.28 42.34 -0.46
C GLU A 228 30.37 43.69 0.31
N LEU A 229 29.50 43.88 1.30
CA LEU A 229 29.50 45.10 2.13
C LEU A 229 30.77 45.23 3.00
N ASP A 230 31.33 44.09 3.43
CA ASP A 230 32.60 44.09 4.17
C ASP A 230 33.80 44.32 3.23
N GLU A 231 33.71 43.98 1.94
CA GLU A 231 34.73 44.31 0.92
C GLU A 231 34.67 45.79 0.51
N GLU A 232 33.49 46.40 0.45
CA GLU A 232 33.33 47.82 0.11
C GLU A 232 33.63 48.78 1.27
N LYS A 233 33.74 48.26 2.54
CA LYS A 233 34.13 49.10 3.67
C LYS A 233 35.57 49.64 3.47
N PRO A 234 35.72 50.98 3.60
CA PRO A 234 37.06 51.61 3.45
C PRO A 234 38.02 51.03 4.49
N ALA A 235 39.32 51.00 4.09
CA ALA A 235 40.39 50.40 4.88
C ALA A 235 40.47 50.86 6.36
N SER A 236 39.84 52.00 6.69
CA SER A 236 39.69 52.48 8.07
C SER A 236 38.77 51.65 8.93
N ALA A 237 37.70 51.03 8.35
CA ALA A 237 36.76 50.19 9.11
C ALA A 237 37.33 48.75 9.34
N LYS A 238 38.22 48.24 8.44
CA LYS A 238 38.96 47.02 8.67
C LYS A 238 39.99 47.16 9.81
N LYS A 239 40.54 48.36 10.00
CA LYS A 239 41.44 48.63 11.12
C LYS A 239 40.76 48.65 12.46
N GLY A 240 39.49 49.07 12.56
CA GLY A 240 38.72 49.07 13.81
C GLY A 240 38.54 47.66 14.43
N LYS A 241 38.24 46.64 13.60
CA LYS A 241 38.17 45.25 14.07
C LYS A 241 39.51 44.72 14.54
N ASP A 242 40.59 45.11 13.89
CA ASP A 242 41.96 44.73 14.29
C ASP A 242 42.33 45.41 15.64
N TYR A 243 41.96 46.66 15.86
CA TYR A 243 42.22 47.30 17.10
C TYR A 243 41.45 46.75 18.29
N LYS A 244 40.17 46.38 18.12
CA LYS A 244 39.37 45.73 19.15
C LYS A 244 40.00 44.42 19.59
N THR A 245 40.35 43.57 18.64
CA THR A 245 41.02 42.27 18.87
C THR A 245 42.37 42.44 19.53
N ARG A 246 43.10 43.50 19.17
CA ARG A 246 44.43 43.82 19.77
C ARG A 246 44.27 44.33 21.21
N ILE A 247 43.25 45.11 21.52
CA ILE A 247 42.91 45.55 22.88
C ILE A 247 42.52 44.35 23.75
N GLU A 248 41.69 43.46 23.26
CA GLU A 248 41.24 42.23 23.95
C GLU A 248 42.43 41.28 24.24
N ASN A 249 43.35 41.12 23.29
CA ASN A 249 44.52 40.25 23.42
C ASN A 249 45.69 40.89 24.17
N ALA A 250 45.66 42.15 24.47
CA ALA A 250 46.77 42.84 25.14
C ALA A 250 46.86 42.61 26.66
N HIS A 251 45.86 41.86 27.22
CA HIS A 251 45.82 41.52 28.66
C HIS A 251 46.00 42.72 29.59
N MET A 252 45.39 43.85 29.22
CA MET A 252 45.46 45.09 30.02
C MET A 252 44.55 44.97 31.29
N PRO A 253 44.85 45.71 32.37
CA PRO A 253 43.92 45.81 33.48
C PRO A 253 42.53 46.28 33.03
N GLU A 254 41.48 45.76 33.67
CA GLU A 254 40.05 45.95 33.22
C GLU A 254 39.66 47.43 33.02
N GLU A 255 40.15 48.33 33.92
CA GLU A 255 39.90 49.76 33.82
C GLU A 255 40.50 50.41 32.56
N ILE A 256 41.69 49.95 32.15
CA ILE A 256 42.37 50.45 30.96
C ILE A 256 41.79 49.84 29.69
N GLN A 257 41.40 48.59 29.75
CA GLN A 257 40.74 47.91 28.63
C GLN A 257 39.36 48.55 28.33
N THR A 258 38.59 48.86 29.34
CA THR A 258 37.28 49.56 29.20
C THR A 258 37.46 50.94 28.59
N ALA A 259 38.38 51.73 29.07
CA ALA A 259 38.70 53.05 28.52
C ALA A 259 39.15 53.01 27.06
N ALA A 260 40.00 52.01 26.71
CA ALA A 260 40.45 51.81 25.32
C ALA A 260 39.31 51.41 24.37
N LEU A 261 38.36 50.57 24.83
CA LEU A 261 37.20 50.18 24.05
C LEU A 261 36.21 51.35 23.89
N GLU A 262 36.03 52.21 24.90
CA GLU A 262 35.23 53.43 24.80
C GLU A 262 35.79 54.43 23.79
N GLU A 263 37.13 54.64 23.78
CA GLU A 263 37.77 55.52 22.81
C GLU A 263 37.69 54.92 21.39
N LEU A 264 37.83 53.60 21.25
CA LEU A 264 37.65 52.94 19.95
C LEU A 264 36.23 53.14 19.44
N SER A 265 35.19 53.02 20.28
CA SER A 265 33.79 53.22 19.90
C SER A 265 33.50 54.65 19.44
N LYS A 266 34.19 55.65 20.00
CA LYS A 266 34.09 57.06 19.55
C LYS A 266 34.79 57.32 18.20
N LEU A 267 35.79 56.51 17.86
CA LEU A 267 36.49 56.55 16.55
C LEU A 267 35.71 55.84 15.44
N GLU A 268 34.82 54.94 15.78
CA GLU A 268 33.99 54.18 14.85
C GLU A 268 32.59 54.82 14.61
N SER A 269 32.20 55.81 15.40
CA SER A 269 30.99 56.62 15.25
C SER A 269 31.19 57.82 14.33
#